data_4ba4948076804bcca49648ed6ddd3169
#
_entry.id   4ba4948076804bcca49648ed6ddd3169
#
_cell.length_a   1.000
_cell.length_b   1.000
_cell.length_c   1.000
_cell.angle_alpha   90.00
_cell.angle_beta   90.00
_cell.angle_gamma   90.00
#
_symmetry.space_group_name_H-M   'P 1'
#
loop_
_entity.id
_entity.type
_entity.pdbx_description
1 polymer ?
#
loop_
_entity_poly.entity_id
_entity_poly.type
_entity_poly.pdbx_seq_one_letter_code
_entity_poly.pdbx_strand_id
1 'polypeptide(L)'
;MNYLLWISYKGTRYAGFQVQPNAPTVCAVLQDAMQAVFGCRPDVKGCSRTDAGVHARRFALSFCYTGKVPMQKIVPALNAHLPPDIRALEILPVAENFHARYAAHAKTYRYYILNARVDDPFTYDTCHRVGAALNLAAMQAAAAQFIGTHDFSALCASGSSAAAHGDTVRTITNCTVVQNGDLFTISVTADGYLYNMVRILAGTLVDAGLGKRTPESIPALLESGDRRRAGPTLPAKGLFLEKVDYPGLDDV
;
A
#
# COMPACT_ATOMS: atom_id res chain seq x y z
N MET A 1 26.36 9.10 -4.57
CA MET A 1 25.09 9.73 -4.99
C MET A 1 23.95 8.90 -4.43
N ASN A 2 22.91 9.59 -3.94
CA ASN A 2 21.66 8.95 -3.50
C ASN A 2 20.63 9.02 -4.63
N TYR A 3 19.87 7.95 -4.83
CA TYR A 3 18.88 7.83 -5.89
C TYR A 3 17.52 7.47 -5.30
N LEU A 4 16.47 7.99 -5.91
CA LEU A 4 15.09 7.57 -5.72
C LEU A 4 14.69 6.72 -6.93
N LEU A 5 14.27 5.48 -6.69
CA LEU A 5 13.82 4.53 -7.71
C LEU A 5 12.34 4.21 -7.45
N TRP A 6 11.53 4.30 -8.50
CA TRP A 6 10.17 3.78 -8.50
C TRP A 6 10.13 2.39 -9.12
N ILE A 7 9.38 1.52 -8.46
CA ILE A 7 9.11 0.17 -8.94
C ILE A 7 7.62 -0.13 -8.90
N SER A 8 7.16 -1.04 -9.76
CA SER A 8 5.86 -1.69 -9.61
C SER A 8 6.05 -3.18 -9.34
N TYR A 9 5.12 -3.78 -8.59
CA TYR A 9 5.15 -5.22 -8.37
C TYR A 9 3.78 -5.82 -8.08
N LYS A 10 3.61 -7.07 -8.52
CA LYS A 10 2.50 -7.93 -8.14
C LYS A 10 2.95 -8.80 -6.95
N GLY A 11 2.41 -8.47 -5.76
CA GLY A 11 2.89 -9.06 -4.50
C GLY A 11 2.50 -10.51 -4.23
N THR A 12 1.68 -11.13 -5.10
CA THR A 12 1.08 -12.47 -4.90
C THR A 12 2.07 -13.52 -4.44
N ARG A 13 3.30 -13.53 -4.99
CA ARG A 13 4.34 -14.53 -4.71
C ARG A 13 5.33 -14.12 -3.60
N TYR A 14 5.14 -12.95 -2.99
CA TYR A 14 6.10 -12.37 -2.07
C TYR A 14 5.55 -12.24 -0.65
N ALA A 15 6.40 -12.50 0.32
CA ALA A 15 6.13 -12.27 1.75
C ALA A 15 6.26 -10.79 2.16
N GLY A 16 5.82 -9.89 1.26
CA GLY A 16 5.90 -8.45 1.43
C GLY A 16 7.17 -7.83 0.84
N PHE A 17 7.37 -6.55 1.12
CA PHE A 17 8.51 -5.81 0.59
C PHE A 17 9.82 -6.13 1.32
N GLN A 18 9.82 -6.02 2.65
CA GLN A 18 11.03 -6.07 3.46
C GLN A 18 11.66 -7.47 3.50
N VAL A 19 12.99 -7.55 3.37
CA VAL A 19 13.76 -8.80 3.47
C VAL A 19 13.41 -9.59 4.73
N GLN A 20 13.15 -10.88 4.55
CA GLN A 20 12.87 -11.85 5.60
C GLN A 20 13.72 -13.11 5.38
N PRO A 21 14.18 -13.80 6.43
CA PRO A 21 15.13 -14.89 6.29
C PRO A 21 14.57 -16.13 5.56
N ASN A 22 13.28 -16.39 5.63
CA ASN A 22 12.70 -17.68 5.23
C ASN A 22 11.64 -17.58 4.11
N ALA A 23 11.55 -16.45 3.40
CA ALA A 23 10.55 -16.28 2.36
C ALA A 23 11.03 -15.29 1.28
N PRO A 24 10.61 -15.46 0.01
CA PRO A 24 10.92 -14.51 -1.04
C PRO A 24 10.24 -13.17 -0.77
N THR A 25 10.99 -12.07 -0.90
CA THR A 25 10.49 -10.71 -0.72
C THR A 25 10.86 -9.84 -1.90
N VAL A 26 10.07 -8.80 -2.16
CA VAL A 26 10.31 -7.87 -3.28
C VAL A 26 11.70 -7.22 -3.16
N CYS A 27 12.08 -6.80 -1.95
CA CYS A 27 13.38 -6.15 -1.70
C CYS A 27 14.55 -7.10 -1.94
N ALA A 28 14.46 -8.38 -1.53
CA ALA A 28 15.52 -9.34 -1.77
C ALA A 28 15.75 -9.58 -3.26
N VAL A 29 14.68 -9.80 -4.04
CA VAL A 29 14.75 -9.99 -5.50
C VAL A 29 15.29 -8.74 -6.20
N LEU A 30 14.87 -7.54 -5.76
CA LEU A 30 15.41 -6.29 -6.27
C LEU A 30 16.92 -6.16 -5.98
N GLN A 31 17.34 -6.49 -4.75
CA GLN A 31 18.76 -6.46 -4.36
C GLN A 31 19.60 -7.49 -5.12
N ASP A 32 19.04 -8.65 -5.50
CA ASP A 32 19.72 -9.63 -6.38
C ASP A 32 19.93 -9.05 -7.78
N ALA A 33 18.91 -8.38 -8.35
CA ALA A 33 19.06 -7.66 -9.62
C ALA A 33 20.07 -6.50 -9.50
N MET A 34 20.07 -5.77 -8.39
CA MET A 34 21.06 -4.71 -8.11
C MET A 34 22.49 -5.30 -8.02
N GLN A 35 22.66 -6.45 -7.37
CA GLN A 35 23.97 -7.14 -7.30
C GLN A 35 24.47 -7.51 -8.70
N ALA A 36 23.60 -7.97 -9.59
CA ALA A 36 23.98 -8.31 -10.96
C ALA A 36 24.39 -7.08 -11.79
N VAL A 37 23.71 -5.94 -11.58
CA VAL A 37 23.93 -4.69 -12.33
C VAL A 37 25.08 -3.87 -11.75
N PHE A 38 25.17 -3.77 -10.43
CA PHE A 38 26.08 -2.86 -9.72
C PHE A 38 27.36 -3.54 -9.19
N GLY A 39 27.36 -4.88 -9.13
CA GLY A 39 28.42 -5.64 -8.45
C GLY A 39 28.33 -5.59 -6.90
N CYS A 40 27.30 -4.94 -6.34
CA CYS A 40 27.06 -4.85 -4.91
C CYS A 40 25.56 -4.84 -4.59
N ARG A 41 25.22 -5.11 -3.33
CA ARG A 41 23.85 -4.99 -2.80
C ARG A 41 23.73 -3.69 -2.00
N PRO A 42 23.15 -2.62 -2.58
CA PRO A 42 22.92 -1.39 -1.83
C PRO A 42 21.94 -1.60 -0.68
N ASP A 43 22.09 -0.79 0.37
CA ASP A 43 21.07 -0.70 1.42
C ASP A 43 19.86 0.08 0.89
N VAL A 44 18.73 -0.60 0.79
CA VAL A 44 17.48 -0.09 0.20
C VAL A 44 16.55 0.42 1.29
N LYS A 45 16.14 1.69 1.16
CA LYS A 45 15.17 2.34 2.04
C LYS A 45 13.82 2.46 1.32
N GLY A 46 12.88 1.55 1.58
CA GLY A 46 11.53 1.60 0.99
C GLY A 46 10.64 2.67 1.64
N CYS A 47 9.71 3.23 0.86
CA CYS A 47 8.74 4.25 1.32
C CYS A 47 7.71 3.70 2.32
N SER A 48 7.48 2.41 2.30
CA SER A 48 6.50 1.73 3.16
C SER A 48 6.92 0.29 3.42
N ARG A 49 6.32 -0.33 4.44
CA ARG A 49 6.29 -1.79 4.59
C ARG A 49 4.98 -2.28 4.02
N THR A 50 5.02 -3.09 2.97
CA THR A 50 3.83 -3.80 2.46
C THR A 50 3.82 -5.22 2.98
N ASP A 51 2.64 -5.69 3.36
CA ASP A 51 2.44 -7.06 3.86
C ASP A 51 2.55 -8.10 2.74
N ALA A 52 2.63 -9.38 3.11
CA ALA A 52 2.59 -10.50 2.17
C ALA A 52 1.35 -10.41 1.27
N GLY A 53 1.53 -10.56 -0.03
CA GLY A 53 0.47 -10.51 -1.03
C GLY A 53 -0.03 -9.11 -1.43
N VAL A 54 0.46 -8.04 -0.81
CA VAL A 54 0.10 -6.64 -1.17
C VAL A 54 0.88 -6.23 -2.41
N HIS A 55 0.21 -5.54 -3.33
CA HIS A 55 0.75 -5.05 -4.59
C HIS A 55 1.18 -3.59 -4.50
N ALA A 56 1.96 -3.14 -5.48
CA ALA A 56 2.25 -1.73 -5.67
C ALA A 56 2.32 -1.38 -7.16
N ARG A 57 1.67 -0.26 -7.54
CA ARG A 57 1.80 0.31 -8.89
C ARG A 57 2.96 1.28 -8.98
N ARG A 58 3.22 2.04 -7.90
CA ARG A 58 4.31 3.00 -7.85
C ARG A 58 4.89 3.06 -6.43
N PHE A 59 5.76 2.09 -6.13
CA PHE A 59 6.48 2.01 -4.86
C PHE A 59 7.82 2.73 -5.00
N ALA A 60 8.13 3.61 -4.05
CA ALA A 60 9.37 4.37 -4.04
C ALA A 60 10.39 3.78 -3.07
N LEU A 61 11.65 3.79 -3.46
CA LEU A 61 12.77 3.41 -2.58
C LEU A 61 13.98 4.29 -2.87
N SER A 62 14.79 4.57 -1.83
CA SER A 62 16.07 5.27 -1.99
C SER A 62 17.23 4.37 -1.66
N PHE A 63 18.36 4.58 -2.35
CA PHE A 63 19.61 3.87 -2.15
C PHE A 63 20.82 4.69 -2.61
N CYS A 64 21.97 4.47 -1.98
CA CYS A 64 23.23 5.07 -2.38
C CYS A 64 23.99 4.16 -3.38
N TYR A 65 24.50 4.76 -4.44
CA TYR A 65 25.36 4.09 -5.40
C TYR A 65 26.44 5.04 -5.94
N THR A 66 27.69 4.57 -6.00
CA THR A 66 28.87 5.36 -6.43
C THR A 66 29.62 4.71 -7.60
N GLY A 67 29.01 3.67 -8.19
CA GLY A 67 29.65 2.89 -9.28
C GLY A 67 29.57 3.58 -10.64
N LYS A 68 29.97 2.84 -11.67
CA LYS A 68 30.20 3.35 -13.05
C LYS A 68 29.00 3.22 -13.97
N VAL A 69 27.89 2.56 -13.56
CA VAL A 69 26.71 2.39 -14.42
C VAL A 69 26.02 3.74 -14.59
N PRO A 70 25.90 4.28 -15.83
CA PRO A 70 25.19 5.52 -16.07
C PRO A 70 23.72 5.45 -15.62
N MET A 71 23.19 6.49 -15.00
CA MET A 71 21.84 6.52 -14.44
C MET A 71 20.77 6.09 -15.45
N GLN A 72 20.87 6.55 -16.72
CA GLN A 72 19.92 6.25 -17.79
C GLN A 72 19.89 4.76 -18.16
N LYS A 73 20.94 4.00 -17.82
CA LYS A 73 21.04 2.56 -18.08
C LYS A 73 20.59 1.72 -16.87
N ILE A 74 20.38 2.30 -15.69
CA ILE A 74 20.04 1.56 -14.46
C ILE A 74 18.69 0.87 -14.62
N VAL A 75 17.64 1.60 -14.99
CA VAL A 75 16.28 1.05 -15.13
C VAL A 75 16.24 -0.10 -16.16
N PRO A 76 16.70 0.05 -17.41
CA PRO A 76 16.70 -1.08 -18.35
C PRO A 76 17.59 -2.25 -17.91
N ALA A 77 18.73 -1.98 -17.26
CA ALA A 77 19.60 -3.04 -16.74
C ALA A 77 18.94 -3.83 -15.61
N LEU A 78 18.29 -3.15 -14.65
CA LEU A 78 17.54 -3.82 -13.60
C LEU A 78 16.40 -4.67 -14.18
N ASN A 79 15.65 -4.14 -15.15
CA ASN A 79 14.54 -4.86 -15.78
C ASN A 79 14.98 -6.09 -16.59
N ALA A 80 16.23 -6.17 -17.03
CA ALA A 80 16.80 -7.36 -17.65
C ALA A 80 17.01 -8.52 -16.66
N HIS A 81 17.17 -8.21 -15.36
CA HIS A 81 17.38 -9.18 -14.29
C HIS A 81 16.15 -9.42 -13.42
N LEU A 82 15.16 -8.51 -13.45
CA LEU A 82 13.94 -8.62 -12.65
C LEU A 82 12.94 -9.60 -13.27
N PRO A 83 12.23 -10.40 -12.44
CA PRO A 83 11.15 -11.27 -12.91
C PRO A 83 9.95 -10.42 -13.42
N PRO A 84 9.04 -11.03 -14.23
CA PRO A 84 7.96 -10.29 -14.88
C PRO A 84 6.98 -9.57 -13.92
N ASP A 85 6.91 -9.96 -12.68
CA ASP A 85 6.04 -9.40 -11.65
C ASP A 85 6.68 -8.29 -10.78
N ILE A 86 7.95 -7.90 -11.09
CA ILE A 86 8.60 -6.70 -10.53
C ILE A 86 9.19 -5.90 -11.70
N ARG A 87 8.96 -4.59 -11.74
CA ARG A 87 9.53 -3.69 -12.75
C ARG A 87 10.07 -2.43 -12.11
N ALA A 88 11.29 -2.06 -12.47
CA ALA A 88 11.82 -0.72 -12.27
C ALA A 88 11.16 0.22 -13.30
N LEU A 89 10.66 1.36 -12.84
CA LEU A 89 9.91 2.31 -13.67
C LEU A 89 10.76 3.53 -14.02
N GLU A 90 11.34 4.15 -13.00
CA GLU A 90 11.98 5.45 -13.11
C GLU A 90 13.02 5.61 -12.01
N ILE A 91 14.09 6.37 -12.29
CA ILE A 91 15.15 6.69 -11.33
C ILE A 91 15.53 8.17 -11.42
N LEU A 92 15.67 8.81 -10.27
CA LEU A 92 16.11 10.21 -10.16
C LEU A 92 17.25 10.34 -9.13
N PRO A 93 18.18 11.27 -9.33
CA PRO A 93 19.13 11.67 -8.29
C PRO A 93 18.37 12.49 -7.24
N VAL A 94 18.70 12.28 -5.96
CA VAL A 94 18.10 12.99 -4.83
C VAL A 94 19.18 13.47 -3.86
N ALA A 95 18.81 14.34 -2.92
CA ALA A 95 19.73 14.81 -1.87
C ALA A 95 20.34 13.64 -1.08
N GLU A 96 21.56 13.78 -0.60
CA GLU A 96 22.28 12.71 0.11
C GLU A 96 21.53 12.18 1.33
N ASN A 97 20.85 13.06 2.05
CA ASN A 97 20.06 12.74 3.24
C ASN A 97 18.61 12.30 2.93
N PHE A 98 18.22 12.22 1.64
CA PHE A 98 16.87 11.80 1.27
C PHE A 98 16.62 10.36 1.70
N HIS A 99 15.46 10.14 2.35
CA HIS A 99 15.01 8.84 2.77
C HIS A 99 13.58 8.62 2.30
N ALA A 100 13.34 7.65 1.42
CA ALA A 100 12.05 7.44 0.75
C ALA A 100 10.85 7.31 1.71
N ARG A 101 11.06 6.81 2.95
CA ARG A 101 9.98 6.70 3.94
C ARG A 101 9.65 8.02 4.61
N TYR A 102 10.68 8.77 5.03
CA TYR A 102 10.51 9.96 5.88
C TYR A 102 10.28 11.23 5.08
N ALA A 103 10.71 11.25 3.82
CA ALA A 103 10.45 12.37 2.90
C ALA A 103 9.04 12.30 2.28
N ALA A 104 8.34 11.16 2.39
CA ALA A 104 7.00 11.03 1.84
C ALA A 104 6.00 11.89 2.63
N HIS A 105 5.27 12.76 1.91
CA HIS A 105 4.23 13.63 2.47
C HIS A 105 2.90 12.89 2.62
N ALA A 106 2.52 12.14 1.59
CA ALA A 106 1.30 11.33 1.62
C ALA A 106 1.49 10.04 0.80
N LYS A 107 0.63 9.08 1.07
CA LYS A 107 0.54 7.82 0.30
C LYS A 107 -0.91 7.52 -0.01
N THR A 108 -1.16 7.08 -1.24
CA THR A 108 -2.48 6.63 -1.68
C THR A 108 -2.47 5.12 -1.85
N TYR A 109 -3.38 4.47 -1.15
CA TYR A 109 -3.69 3.05 -1.36
C TYR A 109 -5.03 2.90 -2.03
N ARG A 110 -5.16 1.87 -2.89
CA ARG A 110 -6.44 1.42 -3.42
C ARG A 110 -6.71 -0.01 -3.00
N TYR A 111 -7.97 -0.27 -2.65
CA TYR A 111 -8.45 -1.62 -2.39
C TYR A 111 -9.52 -1.97 -3.42
N TYR A 112 -9.31 -3.06 -4.16
CA TYR A 112 -10.19 -3.51 -5.22
C TYR A 112 -11.09 -4.65 -4.75
N ILE A 113 -12.41 -4.50 -4.97
CA ILE A 113 -13.43 -5.47 -4.62
C ILE A 113 -14.21 -5.83 -5.90
N LEU A 114 -14.26 -7.10 -6.23
CA LEU A 114 -15.15 -7.65 -7.25
C LEU A 114 -16.49 -8.01 -6.58
N ASN A 115 -17.54 -7.24 -6.83
CA ASN A 115 -18.87 -7.49 -6.30
C ASN A 115 -19.67 -8.36 -7.28
N ALA A 116 -19.35 -9.64 -7.32
CA ALA A 116 -19.94 -10.63 -8.23
C ALA A 116 -20.17 -11.96 -7.53
N ARG A 117 -21.14 -12.75 -8.03
CA ARG A 117 -21.46 -14.07 -7.50
C ARG A 117 -20.34 -15.10 -7.72
N VAL A 118 -19.56 -14.94 -8.78
CA VAL A 118 -18.48 -15.84 -9.20
C VAL A 118 -17.17 -15.07 -9.27
N ASP A 119 -16.05 -15.73 -8.96
CA ASP A 119 -14.71 -15.16 -9.14
C ASP A 119 -14.37 -15.03 -10.64
N ASP A 120 -13.58 -14.02 -10.95
CA ASP A 120 -12.98 -13.82 -12.28
C ASP A 120 -11.53 -14.31 -12.27
N PRO A 121 -11.16 -15.31 -13.09
CA PRO A 121 -9.81 -15.86 -13.13
C PRO A 121 -8.74 -14.84 -13.54
N PHE A 122 -9.10 -13.75 -14.20
CA PHE A 122 -8.16 -12.68 -14.58
C PHE A 122 -7.87 -11.69 -13.45
N THR A 123 -8.72 -11.65 -12.44
CA THR A 123 -8.60 -10.70 -11.29
C THR A 123 -8.56 -11.40 -9.93
N TYR A 124 -8.62 -12.74 -9.89
CA TYR A 124 -8.77 -13.51 -8.64
C TYR A 124 -7.66 -13.25 -7.61
N ASP A 125 -6.45 -12.86 -8.05
CA ASP A 125 -5.31 -12.56 -7.19
C ASP A 125 -4.99 -11.06 -7.07
N THR A 126 -5.85 -10.20 -7.63
CA THR A 126 -5.74 -8.73 -7.59
C THR A 126 -7.00 -8.03 -7.09
N CYS A 127 -8.08 -8.79 -6.84
CA CYS A 127 -9.32 -8.28 -6.25
C CYS A 127 -9.79 -9.21 -5.13
N HIS A 128 -10.50 -8.63 -4.15
CA HIS A 128 -11.26 -9.40 -3.17
C HIS A 128 -12.71 -9.53 -3.63
N ARG A 129 -13.20 -10.76 -3.78
CA ARG A 129 -14.60 -10.99 -4.18
C ARG A 129 -15.56 -10.88 -2.98
N VAL A 130 -16.65 -10.14 -3.18
CA VAL A 130 -17.80 -10.08 -2.27
C VAL A 130 -19.04 -10.49 -3.06
N GLY A 131 -19.66 -11.63 -2.68
CA GLY A 131 -20.77 -12.20 -3.44
C GLY A 131 -22.13 -11.57 -3.18
N ALA A 132 -22.33 -10.94 -2.02
CA ALA A 132 -23.55 -10.22 -1.69
C ALA A 132 -23.52 -8.81 -2.27
N ALA A 133 -24.69 -8.29 -2.67
CA ALA A 133 -24.78 -6.93 -3.22
C ALA A 133 -24.32 -5.87 -2.20
N LEU A 134 -23.49 -4.96 -2.66
CA LEU A 134 -22.97 -3.84 -1.87
C LEU A 134 -23.75 -2.55 -2.18
N ASN A 135 -24.14 -1.82 -1.15
CA ASN A 135 -24.73 -0.49 -1.28
C ASN A 135 -23.62 0.57 -1.38
N LEU A 136 -23.40 1.10 -2.59
CA LEU A 136 -22.39 2.12 -2.86
C LEU A 136 -22.59 3.38 -2.01
N ALA A 137 -23.83 3.87 -1.90
CA ALA A 137 -24.11 5.10 -1.15
C ALA A 137 -23.80 4.97 0.34
N ALA A 138 -24.11 3.81 0.94
CA ALA A 138 -23.75 3.53 2.34
C ALA A 138 -22.22 3.46 2.51
N MET A 139 -21.49 2.82 1.57
CA MET A 139 -20.03 2.78 1.59
C MET A 139 -19.41 4.18 1.46
N GLN A 140 -19.93 5.02 0.56
CA GLN A 140 -19.46 6.41 0.37
C GLN A 140 -19.72 7.28 1.61
N ALA A 141 -20.91 7.19 2.20
CA ALA A 141 -21.24 7.90 3.43
C ALA A 141 -20.34 7.48 4.61
N ALA A 142 -20.06 6.18 4.75
CA ALA A 142 -19.12 5.67 5.74
C ALA A 142 -17.67 6.10 5.46
N ALA A 143 -17.24 6.11 4.19
CA ALA A 143 -15.89 6.54 3.79
C ALA A 143 -15.62 8.01 4.18
N ALA A 144 -16.60 8.89 4.01
CA ALA A 144 -16.51 10.30 4.38
C ALA A 144 -16.23 10.51 5.87
N GLN A 145 -16.68 9.60 6.74
CA GLN A 145 -16.47 9.69 8.19
C GLN A 145 -15.03 9.37 8.63
N PHE A 146 -14.20 8.80 7.77
CA PHE A 146 -12.78 8.54 8.06
C PHE A 146 -11.86 9.71 7.72
N ILE A 147 -12.37 10.72 6.98
CA ILE A 147 -11.55 11.87 6.59
C ILE A 147 -11.31 12.76 7.81
N GLY A 148 -10.06 13.18 7.98
CA GLY A 148 -9.63 14.02 9.10
C GLY A 148 -8.51 13.37 9.90
N THR A 149 -8.13 14.03 10.99
CA THR A 149 -7.13 13.55 11.94
C THR A 149 -7.84 12.83 13.08
N HIS A 150 -7.56 11.53 13.21
CA HIS A 150 -8.21 10.68 14.21
C HIS A 150 -7.20 9.72 14.84
N ASP A 151 -7.53 9.19 16.00
CA ASP A 151 -6.90 7.98 16.53
C ASP A 151 -7.46 6.76 15.79
N PHE A 152 -6.62 6.10 15.01
CA PHE A 152 -6.98 4.91 14.23
C PHE A 152 -6.63 3.59 14.94
N SER A 153 -6.46 3.58 16.25
CA SER A 153 -6.19 2.36 17.04
C SER A 153 -7.22 1.25 16.77
N ALA A 154 -8.51 1.59 16.63
CA ALA A 154 -9.56 0.65 16.25
C ALA A 154 -9.34 -0.01 14.87
N LEU A 155 -8.56 0.60 13.99
CA LEU A 155 -8.20 0.07 12.67
C LEU A 155 -6.77 -0.49 12.60
N CYS A 156 -6.16 -0.78 13.76
CA CYS A 156 -4.82 -1.33 13.86
C CYS A 156 -4.85 -2.81 14.26
N ALA A 157 -4.14 -3.65 13.51
CA ALA A 157 -3.99 -5.06 13.90
C ALA A 157 -3.04 -5.21 15.10
N SER A 158 -3.22 -6.28 15.87
CA SER A 158 -2.31 -6.65 16.98
C SER A 158 -0.88 -6.85 16.47
N GLY A 159 0.11 -6.56 17.31
CA GLY A 159 1.53 -6.65 16.97
C GLY A 159 2.10 -5.42 16.24
N SER A 160 1.33 -4.33 16.14
CA SER A 160 1.83 -3.05 15.63
C SER A 160 2.80 -2.39 16.60
N SER A 161 4.01 -2.07 16.14
CA SER A 161 4.98 -1.30 16.94
C SER A 161 4.47 0.12 17.21
N ALA A 162 3.77 0.75 16.27
CA ALA A 162 3.19 2.07 16.46
C ALA A 162 2.12 2.06 17.58
N ALA A 163 1.23 1.06 17.57
CA ALA A 163 0.23 0.90 18.63
C ALA A 163 0.87 0.64 20.01
N ALA A 164 1.95 -0.14 20.05
CA ALA A 164 2.69 -0.40 21.29
C ALA A 164 3.31 0.87 21.92
N HIS A 165 3.59 1.90 21.11
CA HIS A 165 4.13 3.19 21.55
C HIS A 165 3.07 4.31 21.64
N GLY A 166 1.78 3.97 21.42
CA GLY A 166 0.70 4.96 21.43
C GLY A 166 0.67 5.91 20.21
N ASP A 167 1.46 5.63 19.16
CA ASP A 167 1.51 6.43 17.94
C ASP A 167 0.45 5.94 16.94
N THR A 168 -0.82 6.20 17.22
CA THR A 168 -1.98 5.72 16.44
C THR A 168 -2.76 6.81 15.72
N VAL A 169 -2.42 8.08 15.96
CA VAL A 169 -3.05 9.22 15.29
C VAL A 169 -2.52 9.36 13.86
N ARG A 170 -3.43 9.45 12.89
CA ARG A 170 -3.12 9.68 11.46
C ARG A 170 -4.09 10.67 10.87
N THR A 171 -3.71 11.27 9.74
CA THR A 171 -4.56 12.17 8.99
C THR A 171 -4.91 11.55 7.64
N ILE A 172 -6.18 11.21 7.45
CA ILE A 172 -6.70 10.81 6.14
C ILE A 172 -7.19 12.06 5.42
N THR A 173 -6.59 12.39 4.28
CA THR A 173 -6.97 13.55 3.47
C THR A 173 -8.00 13.21 2.40
N ASN A 174 -8.08 11.93 2.00
CA ASN A 174 -9.09 11.46 1.06
C ASN A 174 -9.47 10.01 1.37
N CYS A 175 -10.78 9.73 1.36
CA CYS A 175 -11.32 8.37 1.44
C CYS A 175 -12.56 8.31 0.56
N THR A 176 -12.49 7.58 -0.56
CA THR A 176 -13.57 7.53 -1.56
C THR A 176 -13.87 6.10 -1.98
N VAL A 177 -15.10 5.86 -2.41
CA VAL A 177 -15.53 4.60 -3.01
C VAL A 177 -16.15 4.89 -4.37
N VAL A 178 -15.66 4.23 -5.41
CA VAL A 178 -16.18 4.33 -6.78
C VAL A 178 -16.54 2.95 -7.27
N GLN A 179 -17.66 2.85 -8.00
CA GLN A 179 -18.10 1.63 -8.66
C GLN A 179 -18.01 1.80 -10.18
N ASN A 180 -17.43 0.81 -10.85
CA ASN A 180 -17.43 0.69 -12.29
C ASN A 180 -17.83 -0.75 -12.67
N GLY A 181 -19.07 -0.94 -13.09
CA GLY A 181 -19.66 -2.26 -13.24
C GLY A 181 -19.64 -3.03 -11.91
N ASP A 182 -19.06 -4.21 -11.92
CA ASP A 182 -18.92 -5.06 -10.72
C ASP A 182 -17.68 -4.71 -9.88
N LEU A 183 -16.82 -3.80 -10.35
CA LEU A 183 -15.61 -3.42 -9.63
C LEU A 183 -15.84 -2.21 -8.74
N PHE A 184 -15.66 -2.39 -7.42
CA PHE A 184 -15.60 -1.33 -6.43
C PHE A 184 -14.14 -1.01 -6.12
N THR A 185 -13.79 0.28 -6.14
CA THR A 185 -12.47 0.77 -5.78
C THR A 185 -12.58 1.69 -4.57
N ILE A 186 -11.96 1.31 -3.47
CA ILE A 186 -11.80 2.14 -2.27
C ILE A 186 -10.43 2.81 -2.40
N SER A 187 -10.38 4.15 -2.41
CA SER A 187 -9.13 4.92 -2.43
C SER A 187 -8.95 5.66 -1.11
N VAL A 188 -7.79 5.53 -0.50
CA VAL A 188 -7.45 6.17 0.77
C VAL A 188 -6.10 6.86 0.64
N THR A 189 -6.05 8.18 0.93
CA THR A 189 -4.82 8.97 0.98
C THR A 189 -4.61 9.48 2.40
N ALA A 190 -3.42 9.24 2.97
CA ALA A 190 -3.05 9.65 4.32
C ALA A 190 -1.55 9.95 4.45
N ASP A 191 -1.20 10.66 5.51
CA ASP A 191 0.20 10.93 5.92
C ASP A 191 0.95 9.65 6.36
N GLY A 192 0.22 8.67 6.88
CA GLY A 192 0.75 7.38 7.32
C GLY A 192 -0.34 6.35 7.56
N TYR A 193 0.07 5.10 7.74
CA TYR A 193 -0.85 3.99 8.00
C TYR A 193 -0.33 3.10 9.13
N LEU A 194 -1.26 2.61 9.94
CA LEU A 194 -1.01 1.58 10.93
C LEU A 194 -1.00 0.19 10.28
N TYR A 195 -0.56 -0.81 11.03
CA TYR A 195 -0.53 -2.19 10.56
C TYR A 195 -1.92 -2.69 10.17
N ASN A 196 -2.07 -3.14 8.92
CA ASN A 196 -3.32 -3.57 8.29
C ASN A 196 -4.44 -2.50 8.19
N MET A 197 -4.18 -1.23 8.50
CA MET A 197 -5.18 -0.17 8.61
C MET A 197 -6.11 -0.09 7.38
N VAL A 198 -5.56 -0.02 6.16
CA VAL A 198 -6.38 0.11 4.94
C VAL A 198 -7.24 -1.14 4.69
N ARG A 199 -6.73 -2.33 5.02
CA ARG A 199 -7.48 -3.58 4.87
C ARG A 199 -8.64 -3.69 5.87
N ILE A 200 -8.45 -3.19 7.09
CA ILE A 200 -9.49 -3.13 8.13
C ILE A 200 -10.52 -2.06 7.77
N LEU A 201 -10.07 -0.88 7.30
CA LEU A 201 -10.93 0.18 6.80
C LEU A 201 -11.80 -0.34 5.65
N ALA A 202 -11.21 -1.02 4.67
CA ALA A 202 -11.96 -1.60 3.57
C ALA A 202 -12.99 -2.65 4.04
N GLY A 203 -12.66 -3.48 5.03
CA GLY A 203 -13.62 -4.41 5.64
C GLY A 203 -14.76 -3.70 6.38
N THR A 204 -14.44 -2.58 7.04
CA THR A 204 -15.45 -1.76 7.72
C THR A 204 -16.40 -1.10 6.71
N LEU A 205 -15.89 -0.65 5.56
CA LEU A 205 -16.72 -0.12 4.47
C LEU A 205 -17.57 -1.21 3.80
N VAL A 206 -17.04 -2.43 3.66
CA VAL A 206 -17.82 -3.58 3.17
C VAL A 206 -18.97 -3.90 4.15
N ASP A 207 -18.74 -3.86 5.45
CA ASP A 207 -19.81 -4.05 6.44
C ASP A 207 -20.90 -2.97 6.33
N ALA A 208 -20.52 -1.71 6.02
CA ALA A 208 -21.50 -0.65 5.73
C ALA A 208 -22.28 -0.95 4.44
N GLY A 209 -21.59 -1.38 3.37
CA GLY A 209 -22.23 -1.76 2.10
C GLY A 209 -23.19 -2.95 2.21
N LEU A 210 -22.91 -3.87 3.14
CA LEU A 210 -23.77 -5.03 3.45
C LEU A 210 -24.92 -4.69 4.44
N GLY A 211 -25.02 -3.44 4.92
CA GLY A 211 -26.02 -3.03 5.92
C GLY A 211 -25.78 -3.58 7.33
N LYS A 212 -24.60 -4.15 7.62
CA LYS A 212 -24.21 -4.65 8.95
C LYS A 212 -23.80 -3.51 9.89
N ARG A 213 -23.52 -2.35 9.33
CA ARG A 213 -23.10 -1.14 10.04
C ARG A 213 -23.72 0.08 9.38
N THR A 214 -24.12 1.07 10.18
CA THR A 214 -24.53 2.37 9.63
C THR A 214 -23.31 3.29 9.47
N PRO A 215 -23.33 4.22 8.50
CA PRO A 215 -22.25 5.20 8.33
C PRO A 215 -22.00 6.04 9.59
N GLU A 216 -23.05 6.40 10.31
CA GLU A 216 -23.01 7.24 11.53
C GLU A 216 -22.33 6.53 12.71
N SER A 217 -22.13 5.21 12.62
CA SER A 217 -21.42 4.44 13.66
C SER A 217 -19.91 4.58 13.60
N ILE A 218 -19.34 5.15 12.52
CA ILE A 218 -17.88 5.24 12.32
C ILE A 218 -17.21 6.16 13.35
N PRO A 219 -17.70 7.37 13.68
CA PRO A 219 -17.11 8.19 14.73
C PRO A 219 -17.01 7.44 16.07
N ALA A 220 -18.10 6.81 16.51
CA ALA A 220 -18.11 6.02 17.75
C ALA A 220 -17.18 4.77 17.69
N LEU A 221 -16.92 4.22 16.51
CA LEU A 221 -15.91 3.19 16.31
C LEU A 221 -14.51 3.75 16.57
N LEU A 222 -14.17 4.90 15.96
CA LEU A 222 -12.85 5.54 16.12
C LEU A 222 -12.61 5.94 17.57
N GLU A 223 -13.59 6.60 18.23
CA GLU A 223 -13.53 6.98 19.64
C GLU A 223 -13.32 5.78 20.58
N SER A 224 -13.85 4.60 20.21
CA SER A 224 -13.74 3.41 21.07
C SER A 224 -12.31 2.84 21.15
N GLY A 225 -11.47 3.09 20.16
CA GLY A 225 -10.14 2.44 20.02
C GLY A 225 -10.18 0.91 19.93
N ASP A 226 -11.36 0.30 19.94
CA ASP A 226 -11.51 -1.18 20.02
C ASP A 226 -11.52 -1.84 18.65
N ARG A 227 -10.44 -2.55 18.31
CA ARG A 227 -10.30 -3.31 17.06
C ARG A 227 -11.44 -4.31 16.81
N ARG A 228 -12.02 -4.88 17.88
CA ARG A 228 -13.11 -5.88 17.77
C ARG A 228 -14.40 -5.29 17.22
N ARG A 229 -14.57 -3.98 17.32
CA ARG A 229 -15.73 -3.25 16.79
C ARG A 229 -15.58 -2.86 15.31
N ALA A 230 -14.37 -2.92 14.75
CA ALA A 230 -14.12 -2.68 13.34
C ALA A 230 -14.46 -3.90 12.47
N GLY A 231 -14.57 -3.68 11.17
CA GLY A 231 -14.76 -4.74 10.19
C GLY A 231 -13.58 -5.73 10.11
N PRO A 232 -13.72 -6.83 9.36
CA PRO A 232 -12.66 -7.82 9.19
C PRO A 232 -11.45 -7.22 8.47
N THR A 233 -10.26 -7.77 8.72
CA THR A 233 -9.08 -7.50 7.88
C THR A 233 -9.25 -8.23 6.55
N LEU A 234 -9.54 -7.49 5.48
CA LEU A 234 -9.72 -8.09 4.17
C LEU A 234 -8.40 -8.66 3.61
N PRO A 235 -8.46 -9.64 2.67
CA PRO A 235 -7.27 -10.24 2.07
C PRO A 235 -6.32 -9.22 1.43
N ALA A 236 -5.02 -9.49 1.51
CA ALA A 236 -3.98 -8.61 0.97
C ALA A 236 -4.08 -8.41 -0.56
N LYS A 237 -4.55 -9.43 -1.28
CA LYS A 237 -4.65 -9.47 -2.74
C LYS A 237 -5.46 -8.32 -3.38
N GLY A 238 -6.34 -7.67 -2.63
CA GLY A 238 -7.08 -6.49 -3.12
C GLY A 238 -6.34 -5.18 -2.91
N LEU A 239 -5.24 -5.15 -2.15
CA LEU A 239 -4.57 -3.92 -1.74
C LEU A 239 -3.39 -3.56 -2.63
N PHE A 240 -3.38 -2.30 -3.09
CA PHE A 240 -2.31 -1.72 -3.90
C PHE A 240 -1.83 -0.41 -3.28
N LEU A 241 -0.50 -0.26 -3.13
CA LEU A 241 0.10 1.06 -3.01
C LEU A 241 0.08 1.71 -4.41
N GLU A 242 -0.76 2.72 -4.57
CA GLU A 242 -1.01 3.36 -5.87
C GLU A 242 -0.01 4.47 -6.14
N LYS A 243 0.22 5.34 -5.14
CA LYS A 243 1.07 6.54 -5.27
C LYS A 243 1.74 6.87 -3.94
N VAL A 244 2.91 7.50 -4.04
CA VAL A 244 3.61 8.14 -2.92
C VAL A 244 3.94 9.56 -3.36
N ASP A 245 3.55 10.55 -2.58
CA ASP A 245 3.76 11.96 -2.88
C ASP A 245 5.01 12.48 -2.15
N TYR A 246 5.89 13.12 -2.91
CA TYR A 246 7.11 13.76 -2.41
C TYR A 246 7.09 15.23 -2.82
N PRO A 247 7.20 16.17 -1.87
CA PRO A 247 7.25 17.60 -2.19
C PRO A 247 8.36 17.92 -3.19
N GLY A 248 8.00 18.58 -4.30
CA GLY A 248 8.95 18.95 -5.35
C GLY A 248 9.38 17.84 -6.31
N LEU A 249 8.78 16.64 -6.21
CA LEU A 249 9.04 15.50 -7.12
C LEU A 249 7.74 14.98 -7.75
N ASP A 250 6.62 15.69 -7.60
CA ASP A 250 5.28 15.22 -7.98
C ASP A 250 4.98 15.36 -9.49
N ASP A 251 5.84 16.06 -10.26
CA ASP A 251 5.66 16.37 -11.70
C ASP A 251 6.60 15.57 -12.62
N VAL A 252 7.13 14.43 -12.17
CA VAL A 252 8.05 13.60 -12.97
C VAL A 252 7.41 12.24 -13.25
#